data_c9f1e7435226d9f9cf319906a8495f5e
#
_entry.id   c9f1e7435226d9f9cf319906a8495f5e
#
_cell.length_a   1.000
_cell.length_b   1.000
_cell.length_c   1.000
_cell.angle_alpha   90.00
_cell.angle_beta   90.00
_cell.angle_gamma   90.00
#
_symmetry.space_group_name_H-M   'P 1'
#
loop_
_entity.id
_entity.type
_entity.pdbx_description
1 polymer ?
#
loop_
_entity_poly.entity_id
_entity_poly.type
_entity_poly.pdbx_seq_one_letter_code
_entity_poly.pdbx_strand_id
1 'polypeptide(L)'
;MTSGSTPVPGRFLPAAAAAREPIERWVPALLVALVLAWAWPMVALDVTPPWDNVEELFWSGSLQWGYYKHPPLPSWLLSLPVALLGRQPWLTYVAGVGCGVGALYLLWRWSREMMTPARAAFALLLGTLVTYHVQRAVVYNHNTVQLLPLAGYWWMLWRVLRPAGSGRADWVWLGLFAALSMLTKYSAAVQFAVGLGFVVRQGLWRDARVRRDLLLATGLALLLLSPHLWWVLQHGDTTVLYARHSVHSVHAPGRHLLPRPVFVLLVQLARLSPMLLFIGWAWFAQRREAATQRAPLPAAFDRRFLAWATLGPTVLVLVASALLHSRLIPAWLTTFFLPLGVWAAASLPWLDVERWSRRRWQAVLAVAGLLHIATAWGYAGVDGVWSARTGRATRANLPSQRIAAAVEATWRDRMGERPLTLLVGDTWFAGAVALRMDPGVRLLIDGDERTSPWLAPGVLAREGGMVLMLDTRPFQAEGPLLEPLMKTVDCAGSMELPWTGEGPERRVRLRWGIVLAENERGAPGIACGHDPQASAAR
;
A
#
# COMPACT_ATOMS: atom_id res chain seq x y z
N MET A 1 60.52 -12.11 -33.35
CA MET A 1 59.26 -11.35 -33.43
C MET A 1 58.11 -12.27 -33.07
N THR A 2 57.77 -12.33 -31.78
CA THR A 2 56.69 -13.16 -31.25
C THR A 2 55.52 -12.25 -30.89
N SER A 3 54.43 -12.37 -31.63
CA SER A 3 53.21 -11.64 -31.43
C SER A 3 52.47 -12.16 -30.17
N GLY A 4 52.50 -11.35 -29.12
CA GLY A 4 51.71 -11.59 -27.92
C GLY A 4 50.22 -11.29 -28.16
N SER A 5 49.38 -12.31 -28.15
CA SER A 5 47.94 -12.19 -28.14
C SER A 5 47.47 -11.90 -26.73
N THR A 6 46.96 -10.70 -26.49
CA THR A 6 46.23 -10.34 -25.27
C THR A 6 44.93 -11.16 -25.15
N PRO A 7 44.61 -11.73 -24.00
CA PRO A 7 43.33 -12.45 -23.83
C PRO A 7 42.17 -11.45 -23.79
N VAL A 8 41.21 -11.63 -24.68
CA VAL A 8 39.91 -10.94 -24.69
C VAL A 8 39.13 -11.33 -23.46
N PRO A 9 38.60 -10.38 -22.63
CA PRO A 9 37.79 -10.71 -21.47
C PRO A 9 36.50 -11.39 -21.92
N GLY A 10 36.19 -12.49 -21.23
CA GLY A 10 35.16 -13.47 -21.48
C GLY A 10 33.83 -12.93 -22.01
N ARG A 11 33.45 -13.38 -23.19
CA ARG A 11 32.07 -13.47 -23.60
C ARG A 11 31.32 -14.31 -22.60
N PHE A 12 30.44 -13.67 -21.81
CA PHE A 12 29.37 -14.41 -21.16
C PHE A 12 28.53 -15.06 -22.24
N LEU A 13 28.54 -16.37 -22.29
CA LEU A 13 27.74 -17.18 -23.18
C LEU A 13 26.26 -16.75 -23.02
N PRO A 14 25.51 -16.61 -24.13
CA PRO A 14 24.08 -16.48 -24.04
C PRO A 14 23.56 -17.70 -23.28
N ALA A 15 22.64 -17.49 -22.35
CA ALA A 15 22.05 -18.51 -21.50
C ALA A 15 21.37 -19.58 -22.38
N ALA A 16 22.19 -20.51 -22.89
CA ALA A 16 21.72 -21.83 -23.27
C ALA A 16 21.04 -22.42 -22.03
N ALA A 17 19.92 -23.07 -22.21
CA ALA A 17 19.08 -23.69 -21.21
C ALA A 17 19.89 -24.49 -20.16
N ALA A 18 20.57 -23.79 -19.26
CA ALA A 18 21.09 -24.34 -18.04
C ALA A 18 19.90 -24.89 -17.29
N ALA A 19 19.91 -26.18 -17.00
CA ALA A 19 18.89 -26.83 -16.19
C ALA A 19 18.60 -25.89 -15.01
N ARG A 20 17.33 -25.40 -14.93
CA ARG A 20 16.94 -24.47 -13.87
C ARG A 20 17.34 -25.09 -12.54
N GLU A 21 18.12 -24.37 -11.76
CA GLU A 21 18.48 -24.79 -10.39
C GLU A 21 17.21 -25.30 -9.70
N PRO A 22 17.24 -26.42 -8.99
CA PRO A 22 16.02 -27.05 -8.44
C PRO A 22 15.16 -26.07 -7.63
N ILE A 23 15.75 -25.06 -6.99
CA ILE A 23 15.04 -24.06 -6.19
C ILE A 23 14.24 -23.07 -7.04
N GLU A 24 14.73 -22.70 -8.22
CA GLU A 24 14.11 -21.66 -9.04
C GLU A 24 12.76 -22.05 -9.63
N ARG A 25 12.57 -23.31 -9.94
CA ARG A 25 11.28 -23.81 -10.44
C ARG A 25 10.15 -23.65 -9.43
N TRP A 26 10.48 -23.58 -8.14
CA TRP A 26 9.51 -23.43 -7.06
C TRP A 26 9.17 -21.98 -6.74
N VAL A 27 9.97 -21.00 -7.20
CA VAL A 27 9.77 -19.58 -6.88
C VAL A 27 8.34 -19.10 -7.17
N PRO A 28 7.73 -19.32 -8.34
CA PRO A 28 6.35 -18.88 -8.58
C PRO A 28 5.35 -19.50 -7.60
N ALA A 29 5.47 -20.80 -7.32
CA ALA A 29 4.57 -21.50 -6.39
C ALA A 29 4.75 -20.98 -4.94
N LEU A 30 5.99 -20.74 -4.50
CA LEU A 30 6.27 -20.17 -3.18
C LEU A 30 5.72 -18.74 -3.06
N LEU A 31 5.79 -17.93 -4.11
CA LEU A 31 5.22 -16.58 -4.12
C LEU A 31 3.69 -16.60 -4.06
N VAL A 32 3.04 -17.52 -4.77
CA VAL A 32 1.57 -17.72 -4.64
C VAL A 32 1.21 -18.18 -3.23
N ALA A 33 1.96 -19.14 -2.67
CA ALA A 33 1.76 -19.60 -1.30
C ALA A 33 1.91 -18.44 -0.28
N LEU A 34 2.83 -17.51 -0.53
CA LEU A 34 3.03 -16.32 0.31
C LEU A 34 1.82 -15.37 0.26
N VAL A 35 1.20 -15.19 -0.92
CA VAL A 35 -0.06 -14.41 -1.02
C VAL A 35 -1.14 -15.05 -0.16
N LEU A 36 -1.34 -16.36 -0.28
CA LEU A 36 -2.34 -17.09 0.50
C LEU A 36 -2.04 -17.05 2.00
N ALA A 37 -0.77 -17.24 2.40
CA ALA A 37 -0.35 -17.22 3.80
C ALA A 37 -0.64 -15.88 4.50
N TRP A 38 -0.62 -14.76 3.78
CA TRP A 38 -0.88 -13.44 4.35
C TRP A 38 -2.32 -12.96 4.15
N ALA A 39 -2.96 -13.25 3.02
CA ALA A 39 -4.33 -12.82 2.77
C ALA A 39 -5.34 -13.63 3.60
N TRP A 40 -5.15 -14.94 3.72
CA TRP A 40 -6.12 -15.83 4.37
C TRP A 40 -6.40 -15.49 5.84
N PRO A 41 -5.41 -15.26 6.72
CA PRO A 41 -5.68 -14.89 8.11
C PRO A 41 -6.47 -13.58 8.23
N MET A 42 -6.23 -12.60 7.35
CA MET A 42 -7.00 -11.35 7.33
C MET A 42 -8.46 -11.62 6.96
N VAL A 43 -8.70 -12.43 5.92
CA VAL A 43 -10.06 -12.82 5.50
C VAL A 43 -10.80 -13.57 6.61
N ALA A 44 -10.09 -14.43 7.34
CA ALA A 44 -10.68 -15.29 8.35
C ALA A 44 -10.95 -14.57 9.69
N LEU A 45 -10.16 -13.58 10.06
CA LEU A 45 -10.15 -13.01 11.42
C LEU A 45 -10.48 -11.52 11.49
N ASP A 46 -10.33 -10.74 10.41
CA ASP A 46 -10.71 -9.33 10.39
C ASP A 46 -12.21 -9.18 10.15
N VAL A 47 -12.92 -8.65 11.12
CA VAL A 47 -14.36 -8.32 10.97
C VAL A 47 -14.53 -7.09 10.11
N THR A 48 -13.67 -6.09 10.30
CA THR A 48 -13.69 -4.83 9.54
C THR A 48 -12.31 -4.56 8.93
N PRO A 49 -12.24 -4.32 7.62
CA PRO A 49 -10.98 -4.10 6.92
C PRO A 49 -10.29 -2.76 7.30
N PRO A 50 -9.00 -2.59 6.96
CA PRO A 50 -8.30 -1.33 7.13
C PRO A 50 -8.99 -0.15 6.42
N TRP A 51 -8.74 1.06 6.91
CA TRP A 51 -9.29 2.30 6.35
C TRP A 51 -9.09 2.40 4.83
N ASP A 52 -7.83 2.32 4.40
CA ASP A 52 -7.48 2.46 2.99
C ASP A 52 -8.12 1.36 2.12
N ASN A 53 -8.32 0.15 2.67
CA ASN A 53 -8.99 -0.95 1.96
C ASN A 53 -10.48 -0.63 1.70
N VAL A 54 -11.17 -0.03 2.68
CA VAL A 54 -12.55 0.43 2.52
C VAL A 54 -12.62 1.54 1.48
N GLU A 55 -11.75 2.53 1.57
CA GLU A 55 -11.69 3.66 0.64
C GLU A 55 -11.54 3.19 -0.81
N GLU A 56 -10.59 2.30 -1.06
CA GLU A 56 -10.32 1.80 -2.42
C GLU A 56 -11.46 0.93 -2.98
N LEU A 57 -12.20 0.21 -2.13
CA LEU A 57 -13.38 -0.54 -2.55
C LEU A 57 -14.52 0.39 -3.01
N PHE A 58 -14.67 1.57 -2.41
CA PHE A 58 -15.66 2.55 -2.88
C PHE A 58 -15.16 3.30 -4.11
N TRP A 59 -13.90 3.72 -4.15
CA TRP A 59 -13.34 4.42 -5.30
C TRP A 59 -13.32 3.55 -6.56
N SER A 60 -13.04 2.25 -6.42
CA SER A 60 -13.03 1.31 -7.55
C SER A 60 -14.38 1.11 -8.23
N GLY A 61 -15.48 1.53 -7.60
CA GLY A 61 -16.81 1.53 -8.21
C GLY A 61 -16.98 2.55 -9.33
N SER A 62 -16.01 3.45 -9.57
CA SER A 62 -16.05 4.44 -10.62
C SER A 62 -14.66 4.68 -11.20
N LEU A 63 -14.51 4.51 -12.52
CA LEU A 63 -13.25 4.76 -13.23
C LEU A 63 -13.03 6.26 -13.43
N GLN A 64 -12.39 6.89 -12.46
CA GLN A 64 -11.95 8.29 -12.53
C GLN A 64 -10.48 8.38 -12.97
N TRP A 65 -10.11 9.49 -13.60
CA TRP A 65 -8.71 9.79 -13.92
C TRP A 65 -7.91 10.28 -12.71
N GLY A 66 -8.54 10.46 -11.57
CA GLY A 66 -7.95 10.81 -10.28
C GLY A 66 -9.01 10.83 -9.19
N TYR A 67 -8.59 10.79 -7.95
CA TYR A 67 -9.44 10.92 -6.78
C TYR A 67 -8.92 12.07 -5.90
N TYR A 68 -9.74 12.58 -5.00
CA TYR A 68 -9.43 13.80 -4.25
C TYR A 68 -8.10 13.77 -3.48
N LYS A 69 -7.60 12.58 -3.12
CA LYS A 69 -6.31 12.41 -2.43
C LYS A 69 -5.17 11.98 -3.34
N HIS A 70 -5.46 11.17 -4.35
CA HIS A 70 -4.44 10.31 -4.97
C HIS A 70 -4.71 10.05 -6.47
N PRO A 71 -3.66 9.67 -7.22
CA PRO A 71 -3.77 9.15 -8.57
C PRO A 71 -4.56 7.83 -8.63
N PRO A 72 -5.06 7.41 -9.81
CA PRO A 72 -6.15 6.43 -9.91
C PRO A 72 -5.75 4.95 -9.95
N LEU A 73 -4.47 4.59 -10.15
CA LEU A 73 -4.08 3.22 -10.47
C LEU A 73 -4.52 2.18 -9.42
N PRO A 74 -4.44 2.42 -8.11
CA PRO A 74 -4.91 1.44 -7.12
C PRO A 74 -6.39 1.12 -7.28
N SER A 75 -7.23 2.13 -7.45
CA SER A 75 -8.67 1.95 -7.66
C SER A 75 -8.97 1.24 -8.99
N TRP A 76 -8.22 1.55 -10.06
CA TRP A 76 -8.38 0.86 -11.36
C TRP A 76 -8.07 -0.63 -11.27
N LEU A 77 -7.06 -1.03 -10.50
CA LEU A 77 -6.71 -2.45 -10.31
C LEU A 77 -7.83 -3.25 -9.62
N LEU A 78 -8.62 -2.60 -8.78
CA LEU A 78 -9.77 -3.23 -8.12
C LEU A 78 -11.07 -3.12 -8.94
N SER A 79 -11.16 -2.22 -9.90
CA SER A 79 -12.43 -1.93 -10.61
C SER A 79 -13.03 -3.17 -11.27
N LEU A 80 -12.23 -3.94 -12.01
CA LEU A 80 -12.74 -5.16 -12.65
C LEU A 80 -13.11 -6.25 -11.62
N PRO A 81 -12.26 -6.60 -10.63
CA PRO A 81 -12.66 -7.52 -9.57
C PRO A 81 -13.93 -7.10 -8.83
N VAL A 82 -14.06 -5.82 -8.49
CA VAL A 82 -15.24 -5.28 -7.78
C VAL A 82 -16.48 -5.32 -8.66
N ALA A 83 -16.37 -5.02 -9.95
CA ALA A 83 -17.48 -5.10 -10.90
C ALA A 83 -18.00 -6.54 -11.06
N LEU A 84 -17.11 -7.54 -10.99
CA LEU A 84 -17.48 -8.96 -11.17
C LEU A 84 -17.94 -9.62 -9.87
N LEU A 85 -17.38 -9.26 -8.73
CA LEU A 85 -17.53 -10.00 -7.46
C LEU A 85 -18.16 -9.15 -6.34
N GLY A 86 -18.49 -7.89 -6.63
CA GLY A 86 -18.94 -6.94 -5.63
C GLY A 86 -17.80 -6.39 -4.76
N ARG A 87 -18.14 -5.48 -3.84
CA ARG A 87 -17.19 -4.82 -2.92
C ARG A 87 -16.78 -5.75 -1.78
N GLN A 88 -16.05 -6.81 -2.12
CA GLN A 88 -15.62 -7.82 -1.14
C GLN A 88 -14.29 -7.41 -0.48
N PRO A 89 -14.20 -7.32 0.86
CA PRO A 89 -12.97 -6.94 1.58
C PRO A 89 -11.75 -7.82 1.23
N TRP A 90 -11.94 -9.12 0.99
CA TRP A 90 -10.87 -10.05 0.68
C TRP A 90 -10.12 -9.70 -0.62
N LEU A 91 -10.78 -9.04 -1.58
CA LEU A 91 -10.14 -8.56 -2.82
C LEU A 91 -8.95 -7.64 -2.53
N THR A 92 -9.10 -6.77 -1.53
CA THR A 92 -8.04 -5.82 -1.15
C THR A 92 -6.85 -6.51 -0.51
N TYR A 93 -7.06 -7.54 0.31
CA TYR A 93 -5.96 -8.30 0.90
C TYR A 93 -5.17 -9.06 -0.16
N VAL A 94 -5.85 -9.74 -1.07
CA VAL A 94 -5.21 -10.47 -2.18
C VAL A 94 -4.49 -9.51 -3.11
N ALA A 95 -5.12 -8.40 -3.51
CA ALA A 95 -4.52 -7.41 -4.40
C ALA A 95 -3.30 -6.72 -3.76
N GLY A 96 -3.38 -6.35 -2.47
CA GLY A 96 -2.29 -5.70 -1.77
C GLY A 96 -1.06 -6.61 -1.63
N VAL A 97 -1.25 -7.81 -1.08
CA VAL A 97 -0.15 -8.78 -0.97
C VAL A 97 0.34 -9.19 -2.37
N GLY A 98 -0.57 -9.30 -3.35
CA GLY A 98 -0.24 -9.58 -4.74
C GLY A 98 0.68 -8.52 -5.37
N CYS A 99 0.45 -7.24 -5.12
CA CYS A 99 1.35 -6.16 -5.57
C CYS A 99 2.74 -6.27 -4.92
N GLY A 100 2.81 -6.51 -3.60
CA GLY A 100 4.07 -6.72 -2.91
C GLY A 100 4.84 -7.93 -3.43
N VAL A 101 4.16 -9.06 -3.59
CA VAL A 101 4.74 -10.31 -4.13
C VAL A 101 5.12 -10.17 -5.61
N GLY A 102 4.31 -9.45 -6.41
CA GLY A 102 4.65 -9.10 -7.78
C GLY A 102 5.93 -8.26 -7.89
N ALA A 103 6.09 -7.28 -6.98
CA ALA A 103 7.33 -6.52 -6.88
C ALA A 103 8.52 -7.41 -6.54
N LEU A 104 8.37 -8.33 -5.57
CA LEU A 104 9.41 -9.30 -5.21
C LEU A 104 9.78 -10.23 -6.38
N TYR A 105 8.80 -10.63 -7.19
CA TYR A 105 9.06 -11.38 -8.43
C TYR A 105 9.90 -10.58 -9.43
N LEU A 106 9.57 -9.30 -9.66
CA LEU A 106 10.37 -8.43 -10.54
C LEU A 106 11.79 -8.22 -10.00
N LEU A 107 11.95 -8.02 -8.69
CA LEU A 107 13.26 -7.92 -8.03
C LEU A 107 14.08 -9.21 -8.16
N TRP A 108 13.44 -10.36 -8.02
CA TRP A 108 14.10 -11.65 -8.26
C TRP A 108 14.53 -11.79 -9.72
N ARG A 109 13.68 -11.44 -10.69
CA ARG A 109 14.04 -11.44 -12.12
C ARG A 109 15.21 -10.50 -12.39
N TRP A 110 15.21 -9.32 -11.79
CA TRP A 110 16.32 -8.37 -11.88
C TRP A 110 17.61 -8.94 -11.27
N SER A 111 17.54 -9.49 -10.07
CA SER A 111 18.72 -10.07 -9.39
C SER A 111 19.35 -11.22 -10.18
N ARG A 112 18.54 -11.98 -10.93
CA ARG A 112 19.00 -13.05 -11.84
C ARG A 112 19.88 -12.57 -13.01
N GLU A 113 19.80 -11.31 -13.37
CA GLU A 113 20.68 -10.73 -14.40
C GLU A 113 22.05 -10.33 -13.84
N MET A 114 22.22 -10.27 -12.53
CA MET A 114 23.44 -9.79 -11.85
C MET A 114 24.14 -10.88 -11.02
N MET A 115 23.41 -11.89 -10.60
CA MET A 115 23.85 -12.86 -9.59
C MET A 115 23.57 -14.29 -10.04
N THR A 116 24.23 -15.24 -9.34
CA THR A 116 23.91 -16.66 -9.50
C THR A 116 22.45 -16.95 -9.06
N PRO A 117 21.86 -18.05 -9.54
CA PRO A 117 20.52 -18.46 -9.16
C PRO A 117 20.31 -18.58 -7.64
N ALA A 118 21.25 -19.18 -6.95
CA ALA A 118 21.19 -19.37 -5.49
C ALA A 118 21.20 -18.02 -4.76
N ARG A 119 22.07 -17.10 -5.18
CA ARG A 119 22.18 -15.77 -4.59
C ARG A 119 20.95 -14.90 -4.86
N ALA A 120 20.37 -15.01 -6.07
CA ALA A 120 19.13 -14.34 -6.41
C ALA A 120 17.91 -14.90 -5.61
N ALA A 121 17.87 -16.21 -5.37
CA ALA A 121 16.87 -16.80 -4.48
C ALA A 121 17.02 -16.31 -3.03
N PHE A 122 18.27 -16.15 -2.55
CA PHE A 122 18.52 -15.56 -1.23
C PHE A 122 18.12 -14.09 -1.16
N ALA A 123 18.39 -13.30 -2.22
CA ALA A 123 17.93 -11.91 -2.32
C ALA A 123 16.40 -11.81 -2.23
N LEU A 124 15.69 -12.71 -2.92
CA LEU A 124 14.23 -12.82 -2.83
C LEU A 124 13.78 -13.12 -1.40
N LEU A 125 14.40 -14.12 -0.75
CA LEU A 125 14.09 -14.46 0.64
C LEU A 125 14.28 -13.26 1.57
N LEU A 126 15.40 -12.54 1.46
CA LEU A 126 15.61 -11.30 2.22
C LEU A 126 14.51 -10.26 1.94
N GLY A 127 14.10 -10.11 0.69
CA GLY A 127 13.01 -9.22 0.28
C GLY A 127 11.68 -9.57 0.95
N THR A 128 11.36 -10.87 1.13
CA THR A 128 10.13 -11.30 1.82
C THR A 128 10.14 -10.94 3.32
N LEU A 129 11.32 -10.82 3.92
CA LEU A 129 11.50 -10.48 5.34
C LEU A 129 11.48 -8.96 5.62
N VAL A 130 11.43 -8.12 4.59
CA VAL A 130 11.13 -6.69 4.74
C VAL A 130 9.63 -6.54 4.96
N THR A 131 9.22 -6.11 6.16
CA THR A 131 7.80 -6.10 6.56
C THR A 131 6.90 -5.28 5.64
N TYR A 132 7.45 -4.28 4.94
CA TYR A 132 6.72 -3.47 3.98
C TYR A 132 6.23 -4.25 2.75
N HIS A 133 6.97 -5.28 2.33
CA HIS A 133 6.69 -5.97 1.08
C HIS A 133 5.56 -7.01 1.20
N VAL A 134 5.31 -7.52 2.40
CA VAL A 134 4.33 -8.59 2.63
C VAL A 134 3.39 -8.27 3.79
N GLN A 135 3.91 -8.08 5.01
CA GLN A 135 3.09 -7.85 6.19
C GLN A 135 2.24 -6.57 6.07
N ARG A 136 2.86 -5.45 5.70
CA ARG A 136 2.14 -4.19 5.51
C ARG A 136 1.30 -4.15 4.24
N ALA A 137 1.56 -5.06 3.32
CA ALA A 137 0.84 -5.16 2.05
C ALA A 137 -0.62 -5.64 2.21
N VAL A 138 -1.00 -6.19 3.37
CA VAL A 138 -2.42 -6.46 3.68
C VAL A 138 -3.25 -5.17 3.77
N VAL A 139 -2.61 -4.01 4.01
CA VAL A 139 -3.24 -2.71 3.85
C VAL A 139 -3.10 -2.30 2.38
N TYR A 140 -4.18 -2.46 1.63
CA TYR A 140 -4.24 -2.07 0.24
C TYR A 140 -4.33 -0.56 0.11
N ASN A 141 -3.27 0.05 -0.36
CA ASN A 141 -3.20 1.49 -0.57
C ASN A 141 -2.14 1.86 -1.61
N HIS A 142 -2.04 3.13 -1.89
CA HIS A 142 -1.09 3.70 -2.85
C HIS A 142 0.39 3.36 -2.55
N ASN A 143 0.78 3.23 -1.27
CA ASN A 143 2.16 2.83 -0.94
C ASN A 143 2.42 1.36 -1.29
N THR A 144 1.44 0.50 -1.05
CA THR A 144 1.53 -0.93 -1.32
C THR A 144 1.50 -1.22 -2.81
N VAL A 145 0.55 -0.63 -3.53
CA VAL A 145 0.44 -0.81 -4.99
C VAL A 145 1.67 -0.26 -5.71
N GLN A 146 2.24 0.84 -5.23
CA GLN A 146 3.43 1.47 -5.83
C GLN A 146 4.68 0.58 -5.80
N LEU A 147 4.75 -0.44 -4.92
CA LEU A 147 5.87 -1.39 -4.90
C LEU A 147 6.09 -2.05 -6.26
N LEU A 148 5.00 -2.48 -6.92
CA LEU A 148 5.07 -3.21 -8.19
C LEU A 148 5.65 -2.37 -9.34
N PRO A 149 5.09 -1.20 -9.71
CA PRO A 149 5.64 -0.40 -10.79
C PRO A 149 7.02 0.18 -10.47
N LEU A 150 7.34 0.50 -9.21
CA LEU A 150 8.68 0.95 -8.85
C LEU A 150 9.74 -0.16 -8.92
N ALA A 151 9.39 -1.42 -8.65
CA ALA A 151 10.30 -2.53 -8.91
C ALA A 151 10.66 -2.62 -10.39
N GLY A 152 9.66 -2.47 -11.27
CA GLY A 152 9.87 -2.40 -12.72
C GLY A 152 10.69 -1.18 -13.14
N TYR A 153 10.40 0.00 -12.58
CA TYR A 153 11.16 1.23 -12.84
C TYR A 153 12.65 1.07 -12.51
N TRP A 154 13.00 0.60 -11.32
CA TRP A 154 14.40 0.41 -10.91
C TRP A 154 15.10 -0.65 -11.73
N TRP A 155 14.43 -1.76 -12.07
CA TRP A 155 14.99 -2.79 -12.94
C TRP A 155 15.26 -2.26 -14.34
N MET A 156 14.30 -1.58 -14.98
CA MET A 156 14.49 -1.03 -16.31
C MET A 156 15.53 0.09 -16.32
N LEU A 157 15.52 0.98 -15.32
CA LEU A 157 16.55 2.02 -15.21
C LEU A 157 17.96 1.42 -15.12
N TRP A 158 18.16 0.37 -14.32
CA TRP A 158 19.43 -0.36 -14.28
C TRP A 158 19.78 -0.96 -15.65
N ARG A 159 18.83 -1.60 -16.34
CA ARG A 159 19.07 -2.22 -17.66
C ARG A 159 19.52 -1.22 -18.71
N VAL A 160 18.89 -0.04 -18.75
CA VAL A 160 19.22 0.99 -19.73
C VAL A 160 20.55 1.71 -19.44
N LEU A 161 20.99 1.72 -18.18
CA LEU A 161 22.22 2.40 -17.75
C LEU A 161 23.45 1.48 -17.63
N ARG A 162 23.26 0.17 -17.63
CA ARG A 162 24.40 -0.78 -17.48
C ARG A 162 25.35 -0.73 -18.68
N PRO A 163 26.67 -0.99 -18.47
CA PRO A 163 27.67 -0.93 -19.54
C PRO A 163 27.41 -1.87 -20.72
N ALA A 164 26.72 -2.97 -20.51
CA ALA A 164 26.36 -3.94 -21.57
C ALA A 164 25.38 -3.39 -22.62
N GLY A 165 24.83 -2.20 -22.37
CA GLY A 165 23.84 -1.57 -23.24
C GLY A 165 22.44 -2.14 -23.07
N SER A 166 21.49 -1.55 -23.79
CA SER A 166 20.06 -1.87 -23.73
C SER A 166 19.40 -1.79 -25.10
N GLY A 167 18.28 -2.47 -25.26
CA GLY A 167 17.41 -2.33 -26.43
C GLY A 167 16.40 -1.18 -26.27
N ARG A 168 15.76 -0.77 -27.38
CA ARG A 168 14.69 0.25 -27.34
C ARG A 168 13.53 -0.17 -26.47
N ALA A 169 13.22 -1.46 -26.41
CA ALA A 169 12.15 -1.99 -25.57
C ALA A 169 12.37 -1.67 -24.07
N ASP A 170 13.60 -1.70 -23.58
CA ASP A 170 13.89 -1.39 -22.16
C ASP A 170 13.54 0.07 -21.82
N TRP A 171 13.76 1.01 -22.75
CA TRP A 171 13.38 2.41 -22.59
C TRP A 171 11.86 2.62 -22.62
N VAL A 172 11.14 1.87 -23.46
CA VAL A 172 9.66 1.87 -23.46
C VAL A 172 9.13 1.35 -22.13
N TRP A 173 9.66 0.23 -21.61
CA TRP A 173 9.28 -0.29 -20.32
C TRP A 173 9.63 0.67 -19.18
N LEU A 174 10.77 1.38 -19.25
CA LEU A 174 11.12 2.41 -18.28
C LEU A 174 10.06 3.52 -18.24
N GLY A 175 9.66 4.03 -19.40
CA GLY A 175 8.62 5.05 -19.52
C GLY A 175 7.26 4.57 -18.99
N LEU A 176 6.86 3.33 -19.31
CA LEU A 176 5.64 2.72 -18.82
C LEU A 176 5.66 2.58 -17.29
N PHE A 177 6.71 2.01 -16.70
CA PHE A 177 6.80 1.86 -15.25
C PHE A 177 6.91 3.20 -14.51
N ALA A 178 7.53 4.22 -15.13
CA ALA A 178 7.52 5.57 -14.59
C ALA A 178 6.09 6.14 -14.55
N ALA A 179 5.34 6.02 -15.65
CA ALA A 179 3.93 6.45 -15.70
C ALA A 179 3.08 5.73 -14.65
N LEU A 180 3.14 4.39 -14.59
CA LEU A 180 2.40 3.59 -13.62
C LEU A 180 2.76 3.94 -12.17
N SER A 181 4.03 4.25 -11.90
CA SER A 181 4.48 4.69 -10.57
C SER A 181 3.86 6.03 -10.17
N MET A 182 3.79 6.99 -11.10
CA MET A 182 3.13 8.28 -10.87
C MET A 182 1.61 8.15 -10.79
N LEU A 183 0.99 7.32 -11.63
CA LEU A 183 -0.44 7.00 -11.55
C LEU A 183 -0.82 6.25 -10.26
N THR A 184 0.15 5.76 -9.52
CA THR A 184 -0.07 5.19 -8.18
C THR A 184 0.08 6.25 -7.10
N LYS A 185 1.19 6.98 -7.07
CA LYS A 185 1.46 7.98 -6.04
C LYS A 185 2.54 8.96 -6.48
N TYR A 186 2.33 10.25 -6.21
CA TYR A 186 3.29 11.31 -6.60
C TYR A 186 4.67 11.19 -5.92
N SER A 187 4.77 10.45 -4.81
CA SER A 187 6.06 10.17 -4.17
C SER A 187 7.06 9.39 -5.06
N ALA A 188 6.61 8.82 -6.19
CA ALA A 188 7.49 8.29 -7.22
C ALA A 188 8.51 9.32 -7.72
N ALA A 189 8.18 10.62 -7.70
CA ALA A 189 9.09 11.69 -8.07
C ALA A 189 10.40 11.67 -7.26
N VAL A 190 10.36 11.22 -5.98
CA VAL A 190 11.57 11.03 -5.16
C VAL A 190 12.48 9.97 -5.77
N GLN A 191 11.90 8.85 -6.22
CA GLN A 191 12.65 7.75 -6.85
C GLN A 191 13.26 8.22 -8.18
N PHE A 192 12.51 9.01 -8.96
CA PHE A 192 12.98 9.55 -10.24
C PHE A 192 14.11 10.57 -10.03
N ALA A 193 13.99 11.44 -9.03
CA ALA A 193 15.06 12.39 -8.69
C ALA A 193 16.36 11.65 -8.28
N VAL A 194 16.24 10.56 -7.52
CA VAL A 194 17.38 9.71 -7.17
C VAL A 194 17.96 9.00 -8.40
N GLY A 195 17.12 8.46 -9.27
CA GLY A 195 17.54 7.86 -10.53
C GLY A 195 18.28 8.85 -11.44
N LEU A 196 17.74 10.06 -11.61
CA LEU A 196 18.38 11.14 -12.34
C LEU A 196 19.70 11.56 -11.69
N GLY A 197 19.73 11.65 -10.36
CA GLY A 197 20.96 11.92 -9.60
C GLY A 197 22.06 10.88 -9.88
N PHE A 198 21.69 9.61 -10.01
CA PHE A 198 22.64 8.56 -10.42
C PHE A 198 23.17 8.79 -11.84
N VAL A 199 22.31 9.10 -12.82
CA VAL A 199 22.70 9.43 -14.20
C VAL A 199 23.70 10.60 -14.23
N VAL A 200 23.41 11.66 -13.48
CA VAL A 200 24.29 12.84 -13.38
C VAL A 200 25.61 12.49 -12.70
N ARG A 201 25.58 11.78 -11.57
CA ARG A 201 26.78 11.42 -10.80
C ARG A 201 27.72 10.51 -11.54
N GLN A 202 27.20 9.62 -12.41
CA GLN A 202 27.99 8.73 -13.25
C GLN A 202 28.44 9.39 -14.57
N GLY A 203 28.04 10.62 -14.85
CA GLY A 203 28.35 11.33 -16.09
C GLY A 203 27.61 10.80 -17.33
N LEU A 204 26.64 9.89 -17.16
CA LEU A 204 25.91 9.24 -18.26
C LEU A 204 25.06 10.22 -19.08
N TRP A 205 24.68 11.35 -18.48
CA TRP A 205 23.99 12.44 -19.17
C TRP A 205 24.80 13.06 -20.32
N ARG A 206 26.14 12.86 -20.36
CA ARG A 206 27.01 13.34 -21.45
C ARG A 206 26.87 12.50 -22.72
N ASP A 207 26.42 11.26 -22.60
CA ASP A 207 26.12 10.42 -23.76
C ASP A 207 24.82 10.90 -24.43
N ALA A 208 24.94 11.30 -25.70
CA ALA A 208 23.81 11.79 -26.48
C ALA A 208 22.72 10.74 -26.70
N ARG A 209 23.09 9.45 -26.73
CA ARG A 209 22.16 8.33 -26.84
C ARG A 209 21.33 8.21 -25.58
N VAL A 210 21.98 8.23 -24.40
CA VAL A 210 21.29 8.15 -23.12
C VAL A 210 20.33 9.34 -22.96
N ARG A 211 20.75 10.56 -23.32
CA ARG A 211 19.86 11.74 -23.25
C ARG A 211 18.64 11.58 -24.13
N ARG A 212 18.85 11.22 -25.42
CA ARG A 212 17.75 11.05 -26.38
C ARG A 212 16.77 9.99 -25.91
N ASP A 213 17.25 8.83 -25.51
CA ASP A 213 16.41 7.70 -25.16
C ASP A 213 15.72 7.91 -23.79
N LEU A 214 16.35 8.65 -22.86
CA LEU A 214 15.70 9.11 -21.62
C LEU A 214 14.57 10.12 -21.90
N LEU A 215 14.78 11.05 -22.85
CA LEU A 215 13.73 11.97 -23.28
C LEU A 215 12.54 11.23 -23.91
N LEU A 216 12.81 10.19 -24.72
CA LEU A 216 11.75 9.35 -25.28
C LEU A 216 10.98 8.60 -24.19
N ALA A 217 11.65 8.00 -23.20
CA ALA A 217 11.00 7.35 -22.06
C ALA A 217 10.17 8.34 -21.24
N THR A 218 10.70 9.55 -21.01
CA THR A 218 10.00 10.64 -20.31
C THR A 218 8.79 11.10 -21.11
N GLY A 219 8.93 11.29 -22.43
CA GLY A 219 7.82 11.66 -23.32
C GLY A 219 6.69 10.63 -23.31
N LEU A 220 7.04 9.33 -23.34
CA LEU A 220 6.06 8.26 -23.20
C LEU A 220 5.37 8.30 -21.84
N ALA A 221 6.13 8.49 -20.75
CA ALA A 221 5.55 8.59 -19.41
C ALA A 221 4.56 9.77 -19.32
N LEU A 222 4.93 10.95 -19.84
CA LEU A 222 4.07 12.13 -19.85
C LEU A 222 2.83 11.94 -20.73
N LEU A 223 2.96 11.25 -21.87
CA LEU A 223 1.83 10.89 -22.72
C LEU A 223 0.82 10.01 -21.97
N LEU A 224 1.30 8.98 -21.28
CA LEU A 224 0.46 8.07 -20.51
C LEU A 224 -0.16 8.76 -19.28
N LEU A 225 0.51 9.76 -18.73
CA LEU A 225 0.02 10.57 -17.61
C LEU A 225 -0.94 11.68 -18.05
N SER A 226 -0.97 12.06 -19.33
CA SER A 226 -1.68 13.24 -19.80
C SER A 226 -3.17 13.30 -19.41
N PRO A 227 -3.96 12.18 -19.42
CA PRO A 227 -5.34 12.25 -18.98
C PRO A 227 -5.48 12.54 -17.49
N HIS A 228 -4.58 11.97 -16.67
CA HIS A 228 -4.54 12.25 -15.24
C HIS A 228 -4.10 13.69 -14.96
N LEU A 229 -3.08 14.19 -15.67
CA LEU A 229 -2.65 15.59 -15.56
C LEU A 229 -3.76 16.56 -15.94
N TRP A 230 -4.52 16.25 -16.99
CA TRP A 230 -5.69 17.02 -17.36
C TRP A 230 -6.75 17.02 -16.24
N TRP A 231 -7.03 15.86 -15.66
CA TRP A 231 -7.93 15.75 -14.52
C TRP A 231 -7.45 16.60 -13.32
N VAL A 232 -6.14 16.57 -13.02
CA VAL A 232 -5.55 17.39 -11.94
C VAL A 232 -5.70 18.89 -12.22
N LEU A 233 -5.60 19.34 -13.46
CA LEU A 233 -5.81 20.75 -13.81
C LEU A 233 -7.27 21.19 -13.56
N GLN A 234 -8.22 20.27 -13.69
CA GLN A 234 -9.64 20.57 -13.45
C GLN A 234 -10.05 20.44 -11.97
N HIS A 235 -9.41 19.55 -11.21
CA HIS A 235 -9.79 19.18 -9.83
C HIS A 235 -8.64 19.31 -8.83
N GLY A 236 -7.52 19.91 -9.22
CA GLY A 236 -6.26 19.89 -8.48
C GLY A 236 -6.28 20.69 -7.17
N ASP A 237 -7.25 21.57 -6.98
CA ASP A 237 -7.48 22.26 -5.71
C ASP A 237 -7.66 21.25 -4.56
N THR A 238 -8.45 20.19 -4.75
CA THR A 238 -8.68 19.15 -3.74
C THR A 238 -7.41 18.34 -3.45
N THR A 239 -6.70 17.88 -4.50
CA THR A 239 -5.49 17.06 -4.37
C THR A 239 -4.32 17.86 -3.78
N VAL A 240 -4.13 19.10 -4.22
CA VAL A 240 -3.08 19.99 -3.71
C VAL A 240 -3.36 20.39 -2.26
N LEU A 241 -4.61 20.73 -1.92
CA LEU A 241 -5.03 21.01 -0.55
C LEU A 241 -4.81 19.82 0.36
N TYR A 242 -5.18 18.61 -0.07
CA TYR A 242 -4.92 17.40 0.69
C TYR A 242 -3.41 17.16 0.92
N ALA A 243 -2.60 17.28 -0.13
CA ALA A 243 -1.15 17.11 -0.03
C ALA A 243 -0.53 18.14 0.94
N ARG A 244 -0.93 19.42 0.82
CA ARG A 244 -0.49 20.49 1.71
C ARG A 244 -0.91 20.23 3.15
N HIS A 245 -2.17 19.84 3.37
CA HIS A 245 -2.69 19.52 4.70
C HIS A 245 -1.94 18.33 5.32
N SER A 246 -1.70 17.27 4.56
CA SER A 246 -0.97 16.08 5.02
C SER A 246 0.47 16.38 5.46
N VAL A 247 1.13 17.33 4.80
CA VAL A 247 2.52 17.72 5.10
C VAL A 247 2.58 18.72 6.27
N HIS A 248 1.58 19.59 6.42
CA HIS A 248 1.59 20.70 7.38
C HIS A 248 0.61 20.51 8.56
N SER A 249 -0.25 19.47 8.55
CA SER A 249 -1.21 19.28 9.64
C SER A 249 -0.49 19.14 10.98
N VAL A 250 -0.63 20.17 11.79
CA VAL A 250 -0.20 20.22 13.19
C VAL A 250 -1.24 19.46 13.99
N HIS A 251 -1.23 18.13 13.93
CA HIS A 251 -1.85 17.39 15.02
C HIS A 251 -1.01 17.65 16.25
N ALA A 252 -1.67 17.91 17.38
CA ALA A 252 -1.09 18.32 18.64
C ALA A 252 0.30 17.69 18.86
N PRO A 253 1.29 18.45 19.36
CA PRO A 253 2.62 17.92 19.56
C PRO A 253 2.53 16.75 20.53
N GLY A 254 2.42 15.54 19.98
CA GLY A 254 2.62 14.34 20.78
C GLY A 254 4.02 14.53 21.38
N ARG A 255 4.11 14.48 22.70
CA ARG A 255 5.38 14.51 23.43
C ARG A 255 6.18 13.28 23.01
N HIS A 256 6.81 13.34 21.81
CA HIS A 256 7.75 12.32 21.42
C HIS A 256 9.01 12.55 22.24
N LEU A 257 9.38 11.55 23.04
CA LEU A 257 10.63 11.53 23.83
C LEU A 257 11.88 11.68 22.96
N LEU A 258 11.77 11.45 21.64
CA LEU A 258 12.86 11.49 20.69
C LEU A 258 12.61 12.52 19.58
N PRO A 259 13.67 13.15 19.04
CA PRO A 259 13.58 13.95 17.82
C PRO A 259 12.93 13.14 16.69
N ARG A 260 12.05 13.77 15.92
CA ARG A 260 11.21 13.09 14.93
C ARG A 260 11.99 12.27 13.88
N PRO A 261 13.12 12.75 13.31
CA PRO A 261 13.92 11.93 12.39
C PRO A 261 14.44 10.65 13.04
N VAL A 262 14.85 10.70 14.31
CA VAL A 262 15.31 9.53 15.07
C VAL A 262 14.17 8.55 15.27
N PHE A 263 12.98 9.02 15.65
CA PHE A 263 11.79 8.17 15.75
C PHE A 263 11.48 7.47 14.41
N VAL A 264 11.49 8.22 13.30
CA VAL A 264 11.25 7.65 11.96
C VAL A 264 12.27 6.57 11.65
N LEU A 265 13.57 6.81 11.89
CA LEU A 265 14.64 5.83 11.65
C LEU A 265 14.48 4.58 12.52
N LEU A 266 14.14 4.72 13.80
CA LEU A 266 13.89 3.58 14.70
C LEU A 266 12.70 2.74 14.21
N VAL A 267 11.63 3.39 13.74
CA VAL A 267 10.51 2.66 13.11
C VAL A 267 10.98 1.90 11.88
N GLN A 268 11.85 2.48 11.03
CA GLN A 268 12.40 1.75 9.89
C GLN A 268 13.24 0.55 10.35
N LEU A 269 14.12 0.71 11.33
CA LEU A 269 14.90 -0.42 11.88
C LEU A 269 13.99 -1.54 12.41
N ALA A 270 12.92 -1.19 13.12
CA ALA A 270 11.92 -2.17 13.56
C ALA A 270 11.24 -2.88 12.38
N ARG A 271 10.94 -2.17 11.28
CA ARG A 271 10.36 -2.75 10.06
C ARG A 271 11.32 -3.65 9.29
N LEU A 272 12.61 -3.39 9.38
CA LEU A 272 13.68 -4.17 8.75
C LEU A 272 14.23 -5.28 9.65
N SER A 273 13.87 -5.30 10.93
CA SER A 273 14.45 -6.22 11.92
C SER A 273 14.35 -7.70 11.54
N PRO A 274 13.28 -8.26 10.93
CA PRO A 274 13.26 -9.67 10.56
C PRO A 274 14.36 -10.00 9.54
N MET A 275 14.57 -9.14 8.56
CA MET A 275 15.64 -9.31 7.56
C MET A 275 17.03 -9.16 8.21
N LEU A 276 17.22 -8.14 9.05
CA LEU A 276 18.51 -7.90 9.73
C LEU A 276 18.88 -9.03 10.67
N LEU A 277 17.92 -9.55 11.44
CA LEU A 277 18.11 -10.71 12.32
C LEU A 277 18.47 -11.97 11.51
N PHE A 278 17.81 -12.16 10.37
CA PHE A 278 18.12 -13.27 9.49
C PHE A 278 19.52 -13.17 8.87
N ILE A 279 19.96 -11.97 8.44
CA ILE A 279 21.33 -11.74 7.97
C ILE A 279 22.34 -12.01 9.11
N GLY A 280 22.06 -11.53 10.32
CA GLY A 280 22.90 -11.78 11.49
C GLY A 280 23.02 -13.27 11.82
N TRP A 281 21.92 -14.01 11.76
CA TRP A 281 21.92 -15.46 11.91
C TRP A 281 22.73 -16.17 10.80
N ALA A 282 22.53 -15.78 9.55
CA ALA A 282 23.28 -16.35 8.42
C ALA A 282 24.78 -16.09 8.54
N TRP A 283 25.16 -14.89 9.00
CA TRP A 283 26.56 -14.55 9.30
C TRP A 283 27.12 -15.43 10.40
N PHE A 284 26.42 -15.56 11.51
CA PHE A 284 26.87 -16.40 12.64
C PHE A 284 27.04 -17.86 12.22
N ALA A 285 26.11 -18.39 11.42
CA ALA A 285 26.14 -19.75 10.93
C ALA A 285 27.30 -20.05 9.96
N GLN A 286 27.79 -19.01 9.24
CA GLN A 286 28.84 -19.14 8.22
C GLN A 286 30.18 -18.53 8.62
N ARG A 287 30.30 -17.88 9.79
CA ARG A 287 31.48 -17.09 10.16
C ARG A 287 32.81 -17.86 10.13
N ARG A 288 32.82 -19.17 10.41
CA ARG A 288 34.01 -20.02 10.37
C ARG A 288 34.45 -20.28 8.93
N GLU A 289 33.52 -20.49 8.02
CA GLU A 289 33.76 -20.72 6.60
C GLU A 289 34.12 -19.40 5.89
N ALA A 290 33.45 -18.30 6.27
CA ALA A 290 33.64 -16.95 5.72
C ALA A 290 35.07 -16.38 5.95
N ALA A 291 35.78 -16.86 6.98
CA ALA A 291 37.16 -16.44 7.28
C ALA A 291 38.17 -16.88 6.20
N THR A 292 37.88 -17.94 5.47
CA THR A 292 38.81 -18.57 4.52
C THR A 292 38.47 -18.32 3.04
N GLN A 293 37.22 -17.97 2.70
CA GLN A 293 36.79 -17.85 1.33
C GLN A 293 35.78 -16.72 1.15
N ARG A 294 35.96 -15.91 0.07
CA ARG A 294 35.02 -14.86 -0.33
C ARG A 294 34.24 -15.31 -1.55
N ALA A 295 32.93 -15.24 -1.49
CA ALA A 295 32.09 -15.49 -2.64
C ALA A 295 32.21 -14.36 -3.70
N PRO A 296 32.12 -14.67 -5.00
CA PRO A 296 32.15 -13.65 -6.05
C PRO A 296 30.98 -12.68 -5.91
N LEU A 297 31.29 -11.40 -6.00
CA LEU A 297 30.28 -10.33 -5.94
C LEU A 297 29.92 -9.85 -7.34
N PRO A 298 28.70 -9.34 -7.54
CA PRO A 298 28.31 -8.63 -8.77
C PRO A 298 29.25 -7.48 -9.10
N ALA A 299 29.18 -6.98 -10.35
CA ALA A 299 30.01 -5.87 -10.80
C ALA A 299 29.89 -4.63 -9.89
N ALA A 300 30.97 -3.84 -9.83
CA ALA A 300 30.99 -2.64 -8.98
C ALA A 300 29.90 -1.62 -9.38
N PHE A 301 29.53 -1.56 -10.67
CA PHE A 301 28.44 -0.74 -11.16
C PHE A 301 27.11 -1.18 -10.53
N ASP A 302 26.80 -2.47 -10.55
CA ASP A 302 25.55 -3.04 -10.03
C ASP A 302 25.38 -2.75 -8.53
N ARG A 303 26.45 -2.99 -7.75
CA ARG A 303 26.45 -2.73 -6.32
C ARG A 303 26.27 -1.25 -5.97
N ARG A 304 26.91 -0.35 -6.75
CA ARG A 304 26.72 1.10 -6.59
C ARG A 304 25.31 1.54 -6.95
N PHE A 305 24.76 1.00 -8.06
CA PHE A 305 23.39 1.30 -8.45
C PHE A 305 22.38 0.85 -7.38
N LEU A 306 22.51 -0.38 -6.88
CA LEU A 306 21.66 -0.92 -5.82
C LEU A 306 21.76 -0.11 -4.52
N ALA A 307 22.98 0.29 -4.12
CA ALA A 307 23.17 1.16 -2.95
C ALA A 307 22.46 2.50 -3.13
N TRP A 308 22.60 3.10 -4.33
CA TRP A 308 21.97 4.37 -4.65
C TRP A 308 20.43 4.27 -4.67
N ALA A 309 19.89 3.22 -5.32
CA ALA A 309 18.45 2.97 -5.37
C ALA A 309 17.84 2.65 -4.00
N THR A 310 18.61 2.06 -3.07
CA THR A 310 18.15 1.69 -1.73
C THR A 310 18.25 2.85 -0.73
N LEU A 311 19.39 3.54 -0.71
CA LEU A 311 19.66 4.57 0.30
C LEU A 311 19.22 5.97 -0.15
N GLY A 312 19.34 6.25 -1.45
CA GLY A 312 19.08 7.56 -2.03
C GLY A 312 17.71 8.14 -1.69
N PRO A 313 16.60 7.41 -1.88
CA PRO A 313 15.26 7.91 -1.58
C PRO A 313 15.10 8.30 -0.10
N THR A 314 15.61 7.47 0.81
CA THR A 314 15.56 7.76 2.26
C THR A 314 16.38 8.98 2.61
N VAL A 315 17.61 9.08 2.12
CA VAL A 315 18.49 10.24 2.36
C VAL A 315 17.85 11.52 1.80
N LEU A 316 17.37 11.48 0.55
CA LEU A 316 16.74 12.63 -0.09
C LEU A 316 15.54 13.16 0.72
N VAL A 317 14.65 12.26 1.16
CA VAL A 317 13.45 12.66 1.91
C VAL A 317 13.79 13.13 3.33
N LEU A 318 14.77 12.53 4.00
CA LEU A 318 15.22 13.00 5.32
C LEU A 318 15.82 14.40 5.23
N VAL A 319 16.66 14.66 4.23
CA VAL A 319 17.24 15.99 3.98
C VAL A 319 16.16 17.00 3.63
N ALA A 320 15.25 16.65 2.69
CA ALA A 320 14.14 17.52 2.31
C ALA A 320 13.21 17.82 3.50
N SER A 321 12.88 16.82 4.32
CA SER A 321 12.06 17.00 5.51
C SER A 321 12.72 17.92 6.55
N ALA A 322 14.04 17.79 6.73
CA ALA A 322 14.80 18.64 7.64
C ALA A 322 14.85 20.10 7.14
N LEU A 323 15.12 20.31 5.84
CA LEU A 323 15.20 21.64 5.24
C LEU A 323 13.85 22.36 5.16
N LEU A 324 12.78 21.61 4.84
CA LEU A 324 11.44 22.15 4.68
C LEU A 324 10.61 22.12 5.97
N HIS A 325 11.18 21.66 7.08
CA HIS A 325 10.49 21.47 8.37
C HIS A 325 9.17 20.71 8.24
N SER A 326 9.12 19.78 7.26
CA SER A 326 7.91 19.06 6.92
C SER A 326 7.73 17.80 7.78
N ARG A 327 6.47 17.40 7.96
CA ARG A 327 6.14 16.18 8.68
C ARG A 327 6.48 14.94 7.85
N LEU A 328 7.26 14.02 8.42
CA LEU A 328 7.54 12.72 7.81
C LEU A 328 6.78 11.62 8.54
N ILE A 329 5.93 10.90 7.81
CA ILE A 329 5.20 9.74 8.31
C ILE A 329 5.98 8.47 7.95
N PRO A 330 6.29 7.57 8.92
CA PRO A 330 7.10 6.37 8.65
C PRO A 330 6.56 5.48 7.52
N ALA A 331 5.24 5.38 7.35
CA ALA A 331 4.60 4.59 6.30
C ALA A 331 4.89 5.12 4.87
N TRP A 332 5.27 6.39 4.71
CA TRP A 332 5.62 6.95 3.40
C TRP A 332 6.92 6.39 2.84
N LEU A 333 7.77 5.79 3.70
CA LEU A 333 9.03 5.16 3.29
C LEU A 333 8.87 3.71 2.81
N THR A 334 7.64 3.20 2.69
CA THR A 334 7.36 1.81 2.29
C THR A 334 8.12 1.37 1.04
N THR A 335 8.17 2.21 0.02
CA THR A 335 8.80 1.89 -1.27
C THR A 335 10.30 2.15 -1.32
N PHE A 336 10.89 2.80 -0.31
CA PHE A 336 12.29 3.22 -0.33
C PHE A 336 13.26 2.06 -0.06
N PHE A 337 12.79 1.01 0.61
CA PHE A 337 13.59 -0.18 0.90
C PHE A 337 13.38 -1.31 -0.12
N LEU A 338 12.75 -0.99 -1.26
CA LEU A 338 12.36 -2.00 -2.25
C LEU A 338 13.54 -2.86 -2.74
N PRO A 339 14.71 -2.31 -3.17
CA PRO A 339 15.84 -3.12 -3.60
C PRO A 339 16.73 -3.63 -2.45
N LEU A 340 16.38 -3.41 -1.19
CA LEU A 340 17.27 -3.67 -0.04
C LEU A 340 17.73 -5.14 0.04
N GLY A 341 16.83 -6.10 -0.17
CA GLY A 341 17.19 -7.52 -0.16
C GLY A 341 18.17 -7.89 -1.27
N VAL A 342 18.00 -7.29 -2.46
CA VAL A 342 18.90 -7.46 -3.60
C VAL A 342 20.25 -6.82 -3.31
N TRP A 343 20.28 -5.59 -2.78
CA TRP A 343 21.50 -4.89 -2.41
C TRP A 343 22.27 -5.63 -1.30
N ALA A 344 21.58 -6.12 -0.27
CA ALA A 344 22.22 -6.90 0.79
C ALA A 344 22.86 -8.16 0.21
N ALA A 345 22.15 -8.95 -0.58
CA ALA A 345 22.70 -10.15 -1.21
C ALA A 345 23.88 -9.82 -2.15
N ALA A 346 23.84 -8.69 -2.86
CA ALA A 346 24.92 -8.23 -3.74
C ALA A 346 26.16 -7.75 -3.00
N SER A 347 26.05 -7.37 -1.75
CA SER A 347 27.11 -6.65 -1.01
C SER A 347 27.78 -7.47 0.10
N LEU A 348 27.30 -8.68 0.41
CA LEU A 348 27.81 -9.51 1.48
C LEU A 348 28.87 -10.52 0.95
N PRO A 349 30.21 -10.24 1.09
CA PRO A 349 31.26 -11.07 0.51
C PRO A 349 31.44 -12.41 1.24
N TRP A 350 30.99 -12.50 2.48
CA TRP A 350 31.04 -13.71 3.30
C TRP A 350 29.88 -14.68 3.02
N LEU A 351 28.87 -14.24 2.28
CA LEU A 351 27.69 -15.02 1.97
C LEU A 351 27.97 -15.96 0.80
N ASP A 352 28.14 -17.23 1.06
CA ASP A 352 28.35 -18.29 0.06
C ASP A 352 27.17 -19.27 0.07
N VAL A 353 26.07 -18.82 -0.53
CA VAL A 353 24.82 -19.61 -0.64
C VAL A 353 24.87 -20.66 -1.73
N GLU A 354 25.84 -20.58 -2.64
CA GLU A 354 26.11 -21.53 -3.71
C GLU A 354 26.49 -22.89 -3.16
N ARG A 355 27.13 -22.93 -1.97
CA ARG A 355 27.54 -24.15 -1.28
C ARG A 355 26.48 -24.74 -0.36
N TRP A 356 25.34 -24.07 -0.26
CA TRP A 356 24.29 -24.59 0.60
C TRP A 356 23.72 -25.89 0.05
N SER A 357 23.71 -26.93 0.87
CA SER A 357 23.07 -28.20 0.54
C SER A 357 21.55 -28.01 0.35
N ARG A 358 20.94 -28.91 -0.42
CA ARG A 358 19.47 -28.95 -0.58
C ARG A 358 18.75 -29.00 0.77
N ARG A 359 19.28 -29.75 1.73
CA ARG A 359 18.69 -29.82 3.09
C ARG A 359 18.73 -28.47 3.79
N ARG A 360 19.83 -27.71 3.67
CA ARG A 360 19.96 -26.36 4.25
C ARG A 360 18.96 -25.38 3.62
N TRP A 361 18.82 -25.39 2.32
CA TRP A 361 17.81 -24.60 1.63
C TRP A 361 16.39 -24.96 2.07
N GLN A 362 16.03 -26.24 2.15
CA GLN A 362 14.74 -26.69 2.64
C GLN A 362 14.47 -26.24 4.08
N ALA A 363 15.45 -26.37 4.97
CA ALA A 363 15.33 -25.90 6.36
C ALA A 363 15.11 -24.39 6.44
N VAL A 364 15.90 -23.61 5.70
CA VAL A 364 15.76 -22.14 5.65
C VAL A 364 14.39 -21.71 5.11
N LEU A 365 13.92 -22.32 4.02
CA LEU A 365 12.62 -22.02 3.47
C LEU A 365 11.46 -22.45 4.39
N ALA A 366 11.60 -23.60 5.07
CA ALA A 366 10.61 -24.05 6.06
C ALA A 366 10.52 -23.09 7.24
N VAL A 367 11.65 -22.67 7.80
CA VAL A 367 11.68 -21.68 8.90
C VAL A 367 11.10 -20.35 8.46
N ALA A 368 11.48 -19.84 7.28
CA ALA A 368 10.91 -18.59 6.75
C ALA A 368 9.41 -18.72 6.50
N GLY A 369 8.95 -19.84 5.93
CA GLY A 369 7.52 -20.11 5.72
C GLY A 369 6.73 -20.16 7.02
N LEU A 370 7.25 -20.89 8.03
CA LEU A 370 6.63 -20.93 9.36
C LEU A 370 6.60 -19.56 10.03
N LEU A 371 7.69 -18.76 9.88
CA LEU A 371 7.72 -17.39 10.39
C LEU A 371 6.65 -16.51 9.74
N HIS A 372 6.48 -16.60 8.41
CA HIS A 372 5.44 -15.86 7.71
C HIS A 372 4.03 -16.28 8.17
N ILE A 373 3.76 -17.57 8.26
CA ILE A 373 2.47 -18.10 8.71
C ILE A 373 2.20 -17.65 10.15
N ALA A 374 3.14 -17.87 11.07
CA ALA A 374 2.99 -17.50 12.48
C ALA A 374 2.79 -15.98 12.66
N THR A 375 3.54 -15.17 11.90
CA THR A 375 3.42 -13.71 11.96
C THR A 375 2.09 -13.24 11.38
N ALA A 376 1.62 -13.82 10.27
CA ALA A 376 0.35 -13.44 9.65
C ALA A 376 -0.84 -13.79 10.55
N TRP A 377 -0.89 -15.01 11.08
CA TRP A 377 -1.91 -15.41 12.03
C TRP A 377 -1.84 -14.66 13.36
N GLY A 378 -0.61 -14.40 13.86
CA GLY A 378 -0.39 -13.59 15.05
C GLY A 378 -0.87 -12.16 14.87
N TYR A 379 -0.56 -11.54 13.72
CA TYR A 379 -0.97 -10.17 13.40
C TYR A 379 -2.51 -10.05 13.34
N ALA A 380 -3.17 -10.92 12.56
CA ALA A 380 -4.63 -10.93 12.46
C ALA A 380 -5.29 -11.34 13.78
N GLY A 381 -4.75 -12.36 14.47
CA GLY A 381 -5.30 -12.88 15.70
C GLY A 381 -5.21 -11.91 16.87
N VAL A 382 -4.11 -11.16 17.00
CA VAL A 382 -3.96 -10.16 18.08
C VAL A 382 -4.89 -8.98 17.87
N ASP A 383 -4.98 -8.46 16.66
CA ASP A 383 -5.79 -7.27 16.35
C ASP A 383 -7.29 -7.59 16.34
N GLY A 384 -7.69 -8.76 15.86
CA GLY A 384 -9.07 -9.22 15.81
C GLY A 384 -9.50 -10.00 17.06
N VAL A 385 -9.05 -11.25 17.18
CA VAL A 385 -9.59 -12.23 18.15
C VAL A 385 -9.14 -11.95 19.58
N TRP A 386 -7.84 -11.73 19.81
CA TRP A 386 -7.33 -11.48 21.16
C TRP A 386 -7.85 -10.17 21.74
N SER A 387 -7.88 -9.12 20.91
CA SER A 387 -8.45 -7.83 21.30
C SER A 387 -9.93 -7.95 21.64
N ALA A 388 -10.71 -8.74 20.87
CA ALA A 388 -12.10 -9.00 21.17
C ALA A 388 -12.26 -9.72 22.52
N ARG A 389 -11.48 -10.79 22.77
CA ARG A 389 -11.53 -11.55 24.04
C ARG A 389 -11.13 -10.73 25.27
N THR A 390 -10.19 -9.81 25.12
CA THR A 390 -9.74 -8.92 26.22
C THR A 390 -10.58 -7.66 26.33
N GLY A 391 -11.67 -7.54 25.57
CA GLY A 391 -12.54 -6.36 25.55
C GLY A 391 -11.85 -5.11 24.99
N ARG A 392 -10.73 -5.23 24.27
CA ARG A 392 -10.04 -4.10 23.64
C ARG A 392 -10.68 -3.77 22.30
N ALA A 393 -11.26 -2.59 22.19
CA ALA A 393 -11.77 -2.08 20.93
C ALA A 393 -10.62 -1.82 19.93
N THR A 394 -10.67 -2.45 18.77
CA THR A 394 -9.75 -2.25 17.65
C THR A 394 -10.53 -2.08 16.35
N ARG A 395 -9.84 -1.61 15.31
CA ARG A 395 -10.43 -1.57 13.97
C ARG A 395 -10.94 -2.96 13.54
N ALA A 396 -10.10 -3.98 13.69
CA ALA A 396 -10.36 -5.32 13.17
C ALA A 396 -11.57 -6.01 13.81
N ASN A 397 -11.96 -5.60 15.02
CA ASN A 397 -13.10 -6.17 15.74
C ASN A 397 -14.32 -5.22 15.86
N LEU A 398 -14.35 -4.12 15.08
CA LEU A 398 -15.54 -3.27 14.99
C LEU A 398 -16.73 -4.10 14.47
N PRO A 399 -17.88 -4.12 15.19
CA PRO A 399 -19.02 -4.97 14.84
C PRO A 399 -19.85 -4.38 13.67
N SER A 400 -19.19 -4.14 12.51
CA SER A 400 -19.79 -3.46 11.35
C SER A 400 -21.08 -4.14 10.86
N GLN A 401 -21.19 -5.46 10.94
CA GLN A 401 -22.41 -6.18 10.57
C GLN A 401 -23.58 -5.90 11.52
N ARG A 402 -23.33 -5.85 12.83
CA ARG A 402 -24.38 -5.50 13.81
C ARG A 402 -24.83 -4.06 13.67
N ILE A 403 -23.87 -3.17 13.37
CA ILE A 403 -24.16 -1.76 13.14
C ILE A 403 -25.01 -1.61 11.88
N ALA A 404 -24.65 -2.28 10.78
CA ALA A 404 -25.43 -2.27 9.55
C ALA A 404 -26.88 -2.72 9.78
N ALA A 405 -27.08 -3.85 10.47
CA ALA A 405 -28.41 -4.35 10.80
C ALA A 405 -29.23 -3.36 11.65
N ALA A 406 -28.59 -2.69 12.63
CA ALA A 406 -29.26 -1.69 13.46
C ALA A 406 -29.62 -0.43 12.66
N VAL A 407 -28.73 0.00 11.75
CA VAL A 407 -28.96 1.14 10.85
C VAL A 407 -30.13 0.85 9.90
N GLU A 408 -30.17 -0.35 9.30
CA GLU A 408 -31.28 -0.77 8.42
C GLU A 408 -32.60 -0.90 9.19
N ALA A 409 -32.57 -1.41 10.41
CA ALA A 409 -33.75 -1.48 11.25
C ALA A 409 -34.29 -0.07 11.61
N THR A 410 -33.40 0.86 11.98
CA THR A 410 -33.77 2.25 12.26
C THR A 410 -34.32 2.94 11.02
N TRP A 411 -33.71 2.71 9.85
CA TRP A 411 -34.23 3.26 8.58
C TRP A 411 -35.63 2.74 8.29
N ARG A 412 -35.84 1.42 8.40
CA ARG A 412 -37.15 0.78 8.13
C ARG A 412 -38.23 1.26 9.11
N ASP A 413 -37.87 1.45 10.37
CA ASP A 413 -38.80 1.96 11.39
C ASP A 413 -39.29 3.39 11.07
N ARG A 414 -38.40 4.23 10.52
CA ARG A 414 -38.67 5.63 10.21
C ARG A 414 -39.24 5.87 8.83
N MET A 415 -38.77 5.09 7.85
CA MET A 415 -39.04 5.29 6.43
C MET A 415 -39.97 4.22 5.81
N GLY A 416 -40.38 3.20 6.59
CA GLY A 416 -41.20 2.09 6.12
C GLY A 416 -40.48 1.24 5.06
N GLU A 417 -41.17 0.91 3.99
CA GLU A 417 -40.67 0.05 2.90
C GLU A 417 -39.66 0.72 1.94
N ARG A 418 -39.28 1.95 2.20
CA ARG A 418 -38.32 2.67 1.35
C ARG A 418 -36.93 2.05 1.48
N PRO A 419 -36.26 1.71 0.34
CA PRO A 419 -34.90 1.21 0.43
C PRO A 419 -33.92 2.32 0.85
N LEU A 420 -32.96 1.99 1.69
CA LEU A 420 -31.82 2.85 1.96
C LEU A 420 -30.83 2.73 0.80
N THR A 421 -30.72 3.80 -0.01
CA THR A 421 -29.86 3.82 -1.19
C THR A 421 -28.60 4.65 -1.02
N LEU A 422 -28.60 5.57 -0.03
CA LEU A 422 -27.49 6.48 0.21
C LEU A 422 -27.16 6.56 1.70
N LEU A 423 -25.90 6.22 2.01
CA LEU A 423 -25.30 6.42 3.33
C LEU A 423 -24.33 7.60 3.26
N VAL A 424 -24.33 8.44 4.28
CA VAL A 424 -23.45 9.60 4.39
C VAL A 424 -22.59 9.46 5.64
N GLY A 425 -21.29 9.64 5.55
CA GLY A 425 -20.40 9.56 6.70
C GLY A 425 -18.95 9.48 6.32
N ASP A 426 -18.08 9.26 7.31
CA ASP A 426 -16.65 9.12 7.02
C ASP A 426 -16.33 7.86 6.19
N THR A 427 -15.20 7.93 5.49
CA THR A 427 -14.79 6.85 4.59
C THR A 427 -14.72 5.48 5.27
N TRP A 428 -14.21 5.42 6.51
CA TRP A 428 -13.94 4.13 7.15
C TRP A 428 -15.15 3.57 7.87
N PHE A 429 -15.74 4.34 8.79
CA PHE A 429 -16.84 3.83 9.62
C PHE A 429 -18.10 3.62 8.78
N ALA A 430 -18.59 4.69 8.14
CA ALA A 430 -19.77 4.58 7.30
C ALA A 430 -19.54 3.65 6.09
N GLY A 431 -18.34 3.67 5.51
CA GLY A 431 -17.97 2.74 4.46
C GLY A 431 -17.94 1.28 4.95
N ALA A 432 -17.38 0.99 6.13
CA ALA A 432 -17.39 -0.36 6.69
C ALA A 432 -18.80 -0.89 6.99
N VAL A 433 -19.70 0.00 7.39
CA VAL A 433 -21.12 -0.31 7.57
C VAL A 433 -21.78 -0.58 6.21
N ALA A 434 -21.57 0.30 5.23
CA ALA A 434 -22.12 0.16 3.87
C ALA A 434 -21.66 -1.13 3.17
N LEU A 435 -20.43 -1.61 3.43
CA LEU A 435 -19.94 -2.90 2.93
C LEU A 435 -20.70 -4.12 3.47
N ARG A 436 -21.53 -3.95 4.51
CA ARG A 436 -22.35 -5.01 5.11
C ARG A 436 -23.84 -4.90 4.77
N MET A 437 -24.20 -3.88 3.99
CA MET A 437 -25.56 -3.61 3.51
C MET A 437 -25.75 -4.14 2.09
N ASP A 438 -26.93 -3.90 1.53
CA ASP A 438 -27.18 -4.19 0.12
C ASP A 438 -26.13 -3.56 -0.78
N PRO A 439 -25.61 -4.28 -1.78
CA PRO A 439 -24.62 -3.74 -2.72
C PRO A 439 -25.03 -2.45 -3.44
N GLY A 440 -26.32 -2.16 -3.55
CA GLY A 440 -26.88 -0.93 -4.10
C GLY A 440 -26.69 0.30 -3.21
N VAL A 441 -26.37 0.14 -1.92
CA VAL A 441 -26.11 1.26 -1.02
C VAL A 441 -24.83 1.97 -1.45
N ARG A 442 -24.97 3.26 -1.74
CA ARG A 442 -23.86 4.14 -2.12
C ARG A 442 -23.38 4.93 -0.92
N LEU A 443 -22.13 5.36 -0.93
CA LEU A 443 -21.52 6.16 0.14
C LEU A 443 -21.20 7.57 -0.37
N LEU A 444 -21.75 8.58 0.30
CA LEU A 444 -21.33 9.97 0.18
C LEU A 444 -20.33 10.27 1.29
N ILE A 445 -19.05 10.30 0.92
CA ILE A 445 -17.95 10.48 1.87
C ILE A 445 -17.98 11.89 2.45
N ASP A 446 -17.98 11.97 3.78
CA ASP A 446 -17.95 13.21 4.57
C ASP A 446 -19.07 14.23 4.24
N GLY A 447 -20.11 13.81 3.51
CA GLY A 447 -21.13 14.72 3.00
C GLY A 447 -20.65 15.66 1.88
N ASP A 448 -19.47 15.41 1.31
CA ASP A 448 -18.87 16.24 0.28
C ASP A 448 -18.89 15.51 -1.09
N GLU A 449 -19.65 16.03 -2.04
CA GLU A 449 -19.74 15.47 -3.39
C GLU A 449 -18.41 15.49 -4.14
N ARG A 450 -17.50 16.43 -3.81
CA ARG A 450 -16.16 16.50 -4.41
C ARG A 450 -15.28 15.32 -4.02
N THR A 451 -15.54 14.71 -2.86
CA THR A 451 -14.84 13.49 -2.41
C THR A 451 -15.48 12.23 -2.95
N SER A 452 -16.65 12.32 -3.53
CA SER A 452 -17.48 11.22 -4.04
C SER A 452 -17.91 11.45 -5.49
N PRO A 453 -16.98 11.64 -6.45
CA PRO A 453 -17.29 12.05 -7.84
C PRO A 453 -18.07 11.00 -8.65
N TRP A 454 -18.30 9.82 -8.12
CA TRP A 454 -19.17 8.79 -8.70
C TRP A 454 -20.65 9.02 -8.41
N LEU A 455 -20.99 9.97 -7.56
CA LEU A 455 -22.37 10.36 -7.27
C LEU A 455 -22.77 11.57 -8.11
N ALA A 456 -24.02 11.59 -8.54
CA ALA A 456 -24.53 12.73 -9.26
C ALA A 456 -24.65 13.96 -8.33
N PRO A 457 -24.31 15.17 -8.78
CA PRO A 457 -24.44 16.38 -7.98
C PRO A 457 -25.85 16.54 -7.38
N GLY A 458 -25.96 16.94 -6.12
CA GLY A 458 -27.25 17.08 -5.42
C GLY A 458 -27.94 15.76 -5.08
N VAL A 459 -27.23 14.64 -5.07
CA VAL A 459 -27.81 13.31 -4.82
C VAL A 459 -28.53 13.23 -3.47
N LEU A 460 -27.95 13.81 -2.42
CA LEU A 460 -28.55 13.79 -1.07
C LEU A 460 -29.86 14.57 -1.03
N ALA A 461 -29.96 15.69 -1.70
CA ALA A 461 -31.18 16.49 -1.80
C ALA A 461 -32.27 15.77 -2.61
N ARG A 462 -31.89 15.10 -3.69
CA ARG A 462 -32.86 14.41 -4.57
C ARG A 462 -33.36 13.08 -4.04
N GLU A 463 -32.49 12.29 -3.42
CA GLU A 463 -32.81 10.91 -3.02
C GLU A 463 -33.01 10.75 -1.53
N GLY A 464 -32.56 11.73 -0.75
CA GLY A 464 -32.45 11.55 0.70
C GLY A 464 -31.34 10.57 1.07
N GLY A 465 -31.22 10.27 2.35
CA GLY A 465 -30.23 9.31 2.84
C GLY A 465 -30.06 9.31 4.36
N MET A 466 -29.20 8.42 4.84
CA MET A 466 -28.92 8.34 6.27
C MET A 466 -27.49 8.77 6.56
N VAL A 467 -27.34 9.74 7.46
CA VAL A 467 -26.04 10.24 7.95
C VAL A 467 -25.62 9.42 9.15
N LEU A 468 -24.38 8.96 9.18
CA LEU A 468 -23.80 8.23 10.31
C LEU A 468 -22.54 8.93 10.83
N MET A 469 -22.46 9.11 12.14
CA MET A 469 -21.28 9.65 12.82
C MET A 469 -20.92 8.78 14.02
N LEU A 470 -19.64 8.38 14.09
CA LEU A 470 -19.12 7.60 15.21
C LEU A 470 -18.66 8.53 16.34
N ASP A 471 -19.25 8.41 17.52
CA ASP A 471 -18.87 9.19 18.71
C ASP A 471 -17.90 8.46 19.65
N THR A 472 -17.55 7.21 19.35
CA THR A 472 -16.69 6.40 20.22
C THR A 472 -15.21 6.74 20.02
N ARG A 473 -14.56 7.29 21.05
CA ARG A 473 -13.10 7.48 21.04
C ARG A 473 -12.36 6.13 21.15
N PRO A 474 -11.19 5.94 20.52
CA PRO A 474 -10.38 6.91 19.74
C PRO A 474 -10.73 6.96 18.25
N PHE A 475 -11.82 6.37 17.81
CA PHE A 475 -12.20 6.20 16.41
C PHE A 475 -13.18 7.25 15.90
N GLN A 476 -13.38 8.32 16.68
CA GLN A 476 -14.28 9.41 16.29
C GLN A 476 -13.87 9.99 14.94
N ALA A 477 -14.82 10.06 14.02
CA ALA A 477 -14.62 10.66 12.71
C ALA A 477 -14.64 12.19 12.81
N GLU A 478 -13.72 12.83 12.13
CA GLU A 478 -13.63 14.29 12.02
C GLU A 478 -13.89 14.71 10.56
N GLY A 479 -15.08 14.42 10.05
CA GLY A 479 -15.53 15.00 8.78
C GLY A 479 -15.99 16.45 9.00
N PRO A 480 -15.32 17.48 8.46
CA PRO A 480 -15.65 18.87 8.75
C PRO A 480 -17.08 19.27 8.33
N LEU A 481 -17.67 18.53 7.40
CA LEU A 481 -19.03 18.78 6.92
C LEU A 481 -20.11 17.93 7.61
N LEU A 482 -19.74 16.87 8.32
CA LEU A 482 -20.71 15.95 8.92
C LEU A 482 -21.44 16.59 10.13
N GLU A 483 -20.74 17.32 10.99
CA GLU A 483 -21.36 18.04 12.12
C GLU A 483 -22.33 19.14 11.68
N PRO A 484 -22.00 20.01 10.71
CA PRO A 484 -22.98 20.91 10.14
C PRO A 484 -24.19 20.19 9.53
N LEU A 485 -23.97 19.11 8.78
CA LEU A 485 -25.03 18.32 8.16
C LEU A 485 -25.97 17.70 9.21
N MET A 486 -25.41 17.14 10.29
CA MET A 486 -26.20 16.58 11.39
C MET A 486 -27.13 17.59 12.08
N LYS A 487 -26.85 18.89 11.97
CA LYS A 487 -27.73 19.94 12.50
C LYS A 487 -28.92 20.26 11.59
N THR A 488 -28.89 19.80 10.36
CA THR A 488 -29.89 20.10 9.33
C THR A 488 -30.70 18.89 8.89
N VAL A 489 -30.47 17.71 9.48
CA VAL A 489 -31.24 16.50 9.18
C VAL A 489 -32.68 16.62 9.62
N ASP A 490 -33.59 15.97 8.91
CA ASP A 490 -35.03 16.01 9.18
C ASP A 490 -35.38 15.16 10.43
N CYS A 491 -34.69 14.02 10.64
CA CYS A 491 -34.79 13.19 11.84
C CYS A 491 -33.40 12.92 12.40
N ALA A 492 -33.24 12.85 13.71
CA ALA A 492 -31.99 12.52 14.36
C ALA A 492 -32.17 11.60 15.56
N GLY A 493 -31.14 10.85 15.87
CA GLY A 493 -31.08 10.03 17.07
C GLY A 493 -29.68 9.50 17.33
N SER A 494 -29.57 8.71 18.38
CA SER A 494 -28.34 8.01 18.72
C SER A 494 -28.63 6.53 18.93
N MET A 495 -27.60 5.70 18.74
CA MET A 495 -27.66 4.29 19.11
C MET A 495 -26.37 3.85 19.79
N GLU A 496 -26.52 2.89 20.67
CA GLU A 496 -25.43 2.33 21.45
C GLU A 496 -25.47 0.81 21.34
N LEU A 497 -24.41 0.22 20.80
CA LEU A 497 -24.29 -1.20 20.51
C LEU A 497 -23.06 -1.79 21.24
N PRO A 498 -23.12 -3.07 21.67
CA PRO A 498 -21.92 -3.70 22.22
C PRO A 498 -20.82 -3.77 21.16
N TRP A 499 -19.58 -3.33 21.52
CA TRP A 499 -18.43 -3.41 20.61
C TRP A 499 -18.02 -4.87 20.37
N THR A 500 -17.79 -5.61 21.46
CA THR A 500 -17.42 -7.02 21.40
C THR A 500 -18.12 -7.78 22.50
N GLY A 501 -18.74 -8.93 22.18
CA GLY A 501 -19.40 -9.78 23.16
C GLY A 501 -20.61 -9.13 23.83
N GLU A 502 -21.04 -9.70 24.95
CA GLU A 502 -22.22 -9.25 25.75
C GLU A 502 -21.82 -8.45 27.00
N GLY A 503 -20.56 -7.98 27.11
CA GLY A 503 -20.09 -7.23 28.29
C GLY A 503 -20.52 -5.76 28.30
N PRO A 504 -20.83 -5.19 29.48
CA PRO A 504 -21.28 -3.80 29.61
C PRO A 504 -20.21 -2.74 29.36
N GLU A 505 -18.93 -3.15 29.29
CA GLU A 505 -17.82 -2.20 29.43
C GLU A 505 -17.39 -1.48 28.16
N ARG A 506 -17.78 -1.93 26.94
CA ARG A 506 -17.41 -1.26 25.70
C ARG A 506 -18.53 -1.25 24.67
N ARG A 507 -19.04 -0.07 24.45
CA ARG A 507 -20.12 0.18 23.50
C ARG A 507 -19.64 1.07 22.36
N VAL A 508 -20.10 0.78 21.16
CA VAL A 508 -20.07 1.70 20.03
C VAL A 508 -21.19 2.68 20.22
N ARG A 509 -20.85 3.95 20.31
CA ARG A 509 -21.82 5.05 20.28
C ARG A 509 -21.75 5.73 18.94
N LEU A 510 -22.89 5.87 18.31
CA LEU A 510 -22.99 6.59 17.05
C LEU A 510 -24.25 7.47 17.05
N ARG A 511 -24.16 8.58 16.35
CA ARG A 511 -25.30 9.42 15.99
C ARG A 511 -25.72 9.12 14.57
N TRP A 512 -27.02 9.16 14.35
CA TRP A 512 -27.58 9.02 13.02
C TRP A 512 -28.53 10.18 12.71
N GLY A 513 -28.67 10.52 11.44
CA GLY A 513 -29.64 11.49 10.94
C GLY A 513 -30.23 11.02 9.61
N ILE A 514 -31.48 11.33 9.38
CA ILE A 514 -32.16 11.08 8.10
C ILE A 514 -32.36 12.42 7.41
N VAL A 515 -31.93 12.50 6.16
CA VAL A 515 -32.24 13.60 5.24
C VAL A 515 -33.30 13.09 4.28
N LEU A 516 -34.46 13.75 4.26
CA LEU A 516 -35.53 13.46 3.33
C LEU A 516 -35.24 14.04 1.95
N ALA A 517 -35.64 13.34 0.90
CA ALA A 517 -35.64 13.91 -0.43
C ALA A 517 -36.51 15.16 -0.51
N GLU A 518 -36.14 16.12 -1.34
CA GLU A 518 -36.88 17.40 -1.45
C GLU A 518 -38.38 17.23 -1.73
N ASN A 519 -38.74 16.24 -2.53
CA ASN A 519 -40.16 15.92 -2.89
C ASN A 519 -40.91 15.18 -1.77
N GLU A 520 -40.22 14.80 -0.67
CA GLU A 520 -40.78 14.05 0.45
C GLU A 520 -41.00 14.91 1.70
N ARG A 521 -40.44 16.11 1.72
CA ARG A 521 -40.58 17.05 2.84
C ARG A 521 -42.04 17.49 2.95
N GLY A 522 -42.64 17.12 4.09
CA GLY A 522 -44.08 17.41 4.32
C GLY A 522 -45.04 16.30 3.91
N ALA A 523 -44.57 15.15 3.40
CA ALA A 523 -45.43 14.03 3.08
C ALA A 523 -46.01 13.39 4.35
N PRO A 524 -47.34 13.08 4.40
CA PRO A 524 -47.92 12.40 5.52
C PRO A 524 -47.38 10.97 5.64
N GLY A 525 -47.05 10.55 6.84
CA GLY A 525 -46.60 9.17 7.17
C GLY A 525 -45.13 9.00 7.48
N ILE A 526 -44.30 10.04 7.44
CA ILE A 526 -42.91 9.98 7.88
C ILE A 526 -42.88 10.33 9.38
N ALA A 527 -42.60 9.33 10.22
CA ALA A 527 -42.58 9.50 11.70
C ALA A 527 -41.22 10.07 12.16
N CYS A 528 -40.93 11.31 11.81
CA CYS A 528 -39.80 12.06 12.35
C CYS A 528 -40.15 12.74 13.66
N GLY A 529 -40.43 11.96 14.69
CA GLY A 529 -40.47 12.48 16.08
C GLY A 529 -39.05 12.76 16.56
N HIS A 530 -38.79 13.93 17.11
CA HIS A 530 -37.56 14.20 17.85
C HIS A 530 -37.45 13.19 18.99
N ASP A 531 -36.40 12.38 19.00
CA ASP A 531 -36.09 11.51 20.14
C ASP A 531 -35.69 12.40 21.35
N PRO A 532 -36.43 12.36 22.47
CA PRO A 532 -36.10 13.20 23.63
C PRO A 532 -34.72 12.97 24.22
N GLN A 533 -34.11 11.80 23.94
CA GLN A 533 -32.76 11.48 24.42
C GLN A 533 -31.63 12.21 23.65
N ALA A 534 -31.87 12.69 22.44
CA ALA A 534 -30.91 13.49 21.66
C ALA A 534 -30.79 14.93 22.20
N SER A 535 -31.76 15.42 22.96
CA SER A 535 -31.80 16.78 23.53
C SER A 535 -30.98 16.94 24.82
N ALA A 536 -30.67 15.86 25.51
CA ALA A 536 -29.92 15.89 26.79
C ALA A 536 -28.39 15.89 26.65
N ALA A 537 -27.86 15.84 25.45
CA ALA A 537 -26.40 15.83 25.13
C ALA A 537 -25.90 17.17 24.53
N ARG A 538 -26.67 18.26 24.69
CA ARG A 538 -26.23 19.62 24.31
C ARG A 538 -25.50 20.32 25.43
#